data_6b4f3a1256279e0e7416a12005334b35
#
_entry.id   6b4f3a1256279e0e7416a12005334b35
#
_cell.length_a   1.000
_cell.length_b   1.000
_cell.length_c   1.000
_cell.angle_alpha   90.00
_cell.angle_beta   90.00
_cell.angle_gamma   90.00
#
_symmetry.space_group_name_H-M   'P 1'
#
loop_
_entity.id
_entity.type
_entity.pdbx_description
1 polymer ?
#
loop_
_entity_poly.entity_id
_entity_poly.type
_entity_poly.pdbx_seq_one_letter_code
_entity_poly.pdbx_strand_id
1 'polypeptide(L)'
;FEFIDGKKYYFAKDSGIMYKDIKIINDKKYYFHPKTGELLNGIYRANNGFTYYFDENTASGVRTGLQTYQGDTYLFHKESGIMLTGLFSVGKDLYCFDETSGKALKNTSYNLYHVIIQFNNKGIMMNHYIDDDYKDDVRPNIINKALDKIGVRYTTDPDGYVCSSFVTFAYENLGIDLWDYRAESFEQAMFVKNNNKEITREQLKPGDLIFWSKPNCGDPECDHTDQVHHIAIYLVNNKVIEANETFGLVDVQNITSDDNYVLYSYGNIIPQELESLEAPEKLEVTPGTNDKLNITWESNELADGYILYRKDPNETIYKQIAKITGNMNTSYADTATKRSLYSYKIASYKNVKGKEKVSEMSMAVDGMRLLDAANNLNAVPAGKNKVKISWDKVENAEGYIVYRRIGNGNFEYRYMVKGTEYTDTT
;
A
#
# COMPACT_ATOMS: atom_id res chain seq x y z
N PHE A 1 -3.10 8.68 -43.09
CA PHE A 1 -2.78 9.91 -42.35
C PHE A 1 -3.06 11.11 -43.25
N GLU A 2 -3.69 12.14 -42.68
CA GLU A 2 -4.02 13.40 -43.39
C GLU A 2 -3.47 14.57 -42.56
N PHE A 3 -3.07 15.64 -43.29
CA PHE A 3 -2.63 16.90 -42.66
C PHE A 3 -3.71 17.96 -42.87
N ILE A 4 -4.23 18.51 -41.78
CA ILE A 4 -5.24 19.57 -41.76
C ILE A 4 -4.75 20.66 -40.85
N ASP A 5 -4.59 21.89 -41.37
CA ASP A 5 -4.08 23.08 -40.65
C ASP A 5 -2.77 22.82 -39.90
N GLY A 6 -1.84 22.07 -40.54
CA GLY A 6 -0.52 21.75 -39.96
C GLY A 6 -0.52 20.66 -38.91
N LYS A 7 -1.67 20.04 -38.62
CA LYS A 7 -1.85 18.96 -37.66
C LYS A 7 -2.10 17.64 -38.36
N LYS A 8 -1.66 16.53 -37.78
CA LYS A 8 -1.74 15.19 -38.36
C LYS A 8 -2.89 14.41 -37.76
N TYR A 9 -3.71 13.80 -38.61
CA TYR A 9 -4.89 13.00 -38.26
C TYR A 9 -4.85 11.67 -38.96
N TYR A 10 -5.66 10.73 -38.48
CA TYR A 10 -5.88 9.46 -39.20
C TYR A 10 -7.37 9.16 -39.27
N PHE A 11 -7.81 8.81 -40.49
CA PHE A 11 -9.18 8.43 -40.77
C PHE A 11 -9.22 6.96 -41.22
N ALA A 12 -10.20 6.21 -40.73
CA ALA A 12 -10.43 4.85 -41.18
C ALA A 12 -10.75 4.82 -42.68
N LYS A 13 -10.07 3.96 -43.44
CA LYS A 13 -10.17 3.92 -44.93
C LYS A 13 -11.59 3.67 -45.43
N ASP A 14 -12.32 2.77 -44.72
CA ASP A 14 -13.63 2.30 -45.19
C ASP A 14 -14.79 3.19 -44.71
N SER A 15 -14.66 3.84 -43.57
CA SER A 15 -15.74 4.62 -42.95
C SER A 15 -15.51 6.12 -42.89
N GLY A 16 -14.26 6.58 -43.15
CA GLY A 16 -13.88 7.98 -42.99
C GLY A 16 -13.91 8.47 -41.55
N ILE A 17 -14.09 7.58 -40.55
CA ILE A 17 -14.16 7.97 -39.14
C ILE A 17 -12.77 8.37 -38.66
N MET A 18 -12.68 9.55 -38.06
CA MET A 18 -11.45 10.06 -37.46
C MET A 18 -11.09 9.29 -36.18
N TYR A 19 -9.83 8.84 -36.09
CA TYR A 19 -9.34 8.14 -34.92
C TYR A 19 -9.10 9.08 -33.73
N LYS A 20 -9.39 8.56 -32.53
CA LYS A 20 -9.19 9.24 -31.24
C LYS A 20 -8.63 8.25 -30.25
N ASP A 21 -7.89 8.78 -29.24
CA ASP A 21 -7.24 8.00 -28.23
C ASP A 21 -6.19 7.00 -28.79
N ILE A 22 -5.83 5.95 -28.06
CA ILE A 22 -4.86 4.97 -28.52
C ILE A 22 -5.42 4.11 -29.66
N LYS A 23 -4.64 3.99 -30.74
CA LYS A 23 -4.95 3.13 -31.89
C LYS A 23 -3.71 2.42 -32.38
N ILE A 24 -3.91 1.17 -32.83
CA ILE A 24 -2.87 0.41 -33.50
C ILE A 24 -3.11 0.51 -35.01
N ILE A 25 -2.10 0.96 -35.73
CA ILE A 25 -2.12 1.13 -37.20
C ILE A 25 -0.82 0.53 -37.74
N ASN A 26 -0.91 -0.53 -38.55
CA ASN A 26 0.24 -1.26 -39.07
C ASN A 26 1.24 -1.64 -37.91
N ASP A 27 0.72 -2.28 -36.89
CA ASP A 27 1.43 -2.77 -35.70
C ASP A 27 2.11 -1.68 -34.82
N LYS A 28 1.89 -0.39 -35.13
CA LYS A 28 2.33 0.75 -34.34
C LYS A 28 1.22 1.32 -33.47
N LYS A 29 1.54 1.65 -32.22
CA LYS A 29 0.64 2.37 -31.32
C LYS A 29 0.76 3.87 -31.54
N TYR A 30 -0.37 4.54 -31.81
CA TYR A 30 -0.47 5.99 -31.94
C TYR A 30 -1.45 6.54 -30.90
N TYR A 31 -1.24 7.79 -30.47
CA TYR A 31 -2.16 8.48 -29.58
C TYR A 31 -2.73 9.72 -30.26
N PHE A 32 -4.05 9.72 -30.39
CA PHE A 32 -4.80 10.84 -30.97
C PHE A 32 -5.57 11.56 -29.87
N HIS A 33 -5.51 12.88 -29.85
CA HIS A 33 -6.19 13.68 -28.85
C HIS A 33 -7.67 13.28 -28.71
N PRO A 34 -8.20 12.97 -27.51
CA PRO A 34 -9.53 12.37 -27.37
C PRO A 34 -10.68 13.24 -27.89
N LYS A 35 -10.51 14.57 -27.88
CA LYS A 35 -11.52 15.51 -28.38
C LYS A 35 -11.29 15.89 -29.83
N THR A 36 -10.08 16.29 -30.20
CA THR A 36 -9.77 16.87 -31.53
C THR A 36 -9.34 15.84 -32.56
N GLY A 37 -8.87 14.64 -32.17
CA GLY A 37 -8.32 13.64 -33.06
C GLY A 37 -6.93 13.94 -33.63
N GLU A 38 -6.25 14.99 -33.18
CA GLU A 38 -4.88 15.33 -33.57
C GLU A 38 -3.89 14.28 -33.05
N LEU A 39 -2.96 13.82 -33.89
CA LEU A 39 -1.88 12.93 -33.47
C LEU A 39 -0.95 13.63 -32.50
N LEU A 40 -0.71 13.02 -31.35
CA LEU A 40 0.14 13.56 -30.31
C LEU A 40 1.36 12.68 -30.06
N ASN A 41 2.51 13.30 -29.85
CA ASN A 41 3.74 12.67 -29.38
C ASN A 41 4.04 13.16 -27.96
N GLY A 42 4.47 12.25 -27.06
CA GLY A 42 4.76 12.56 -25.66
C GLY A 42 4.22 11.50 -24.71
N ILE A 43 4.22 11.80 -23.41
CA ILE A 43 3.72 10.89 -22.37
C ILE A 43 2.25 11.20 -22.14
N TYR A 44 1.39 10.21 -22.40
CA TYR A 44 -0.07 10.32 -22.24
C TYR A 44 -0.66 9.05 -21.64
N ARG A 45 -1.69 9.25 -20.80
CA ARG A 45 -2.54 8.17 -20.31
C ARG A 45 -3.63 7.88 -21.34
N ALA A 46 -3.65 6.65 -21.84
CA ALA A 46 -4.64 6.19 -22.79
C ALA A 46 -5.93 5.71 -22.12
N ASN A 47 -6.99 5.50 -22.91
CA ASN A 47 -8.30 5.03 -22.44
C ASN A 47 -8.30 3.63 -21.83
N ASN A 48 -7.26 2.83 -22.10
CA ASN A 48 -7.05 1.53 -21.46
C ASN A 48 -6.50 1.63 -20.01
N GLY A 49 -6.33 2.87 -19.50
CA GLY A 49 -5.86 3.14 -18.14
C GLY A 49 -4.34 3.13 -17.95
N PHE A 50 -3.57 2.79 -18.99
CA PHE A 50 -2.10 2.78 -18.94
C PHE A 50 -1.49 4.04 -19.53
N THR A 51 -0.28 4.39 -19.08
CA THR A 51 0.50 5.52 -19.59
C THR A 51 1.62 5.02 -20.50
N TYR A 52 1.83 5.71 -21.62
CA TYR A 52 2.84 5.39 -22.63
C TYR A 52 3.60 6.65 -23.04
N TYR A 53 4.80 6.45 -23.58
CA TYR A 53 5.54 7.52 -24.28
C TYR A 53 5.38 7.29 -25.78
N PHE A 54 4.42 7.98 -26.40
CA PHE A 54 4.13 7.88 -27.83
C PHE A 54 5.15 8.66 -28.66
N ASP A 55 5.71 7.99 -29.67
CA ASP A 55 6.64 8.59 -30.62
C ASP A 55 6.50 7.85 -31.96
N GLU A 56 5.93 8.55 -32.95
CA GLU A 56 5.67 7.98 -34.28
C GLU A 56 6.94 7.55 -35.03
N ASN A 57 8.13 8.02 -34.63
CA ASN A 57 9.40 7.68 -35.24
C ASN A 57 9.97 6.33 -34.76
N THR A 58 9.40 5.74 -33.70
CA THR A 58 9.79 4.39 -33.26
C THR A 58 9.10 3.29 -34.06
N ALA A 59 9.69 2.09 -34.08
CA ALA A 59 9.10 0.95 -34.79
C ALA A 59 7.75 0.54 -34.22
N SER A 60 7.56 0.61 -32.90
CA SER A 60 6.32 0.26 -32.18
C SER A 60 5.37 1.43 -31.96
N GLY A 61 5.76 2.66 -32.34
CA GLY A 61 4.99 3.88 -32.04
C GLY A 61 5.06 4.33 -30.58
N VAL A 62 5.75 3.59 -29.73
CA VAL A 62 6.02 3.95 -28.32
C VAL A 62 7.49 3.76 -27.98
N ARG A 63 8.00 4.55 -27.04
CA ARG A 63 9.34 4.37 -26.47
C ARG A 63 9.28 3.40 -25.32
N THR A 64 10.35 2.63 -25.15
CA THR A 64 10.47 1.61 -24.11
C THR A 64 11.80 1.79 -23.36
N GLY A 65 11.94 1.10 -22.23
CA GLY A 65 13.11 1.22 -21.36
C GLY A 65 13.20 2.58 -20.65
N LEU A 66 14.41 2.92 -20.19
CA LEU A 66 14.67 4.19 -19.52
C LEU A 66 14.66 5.35 -20.52
N GLN A 67 13.82 6.35 -20.28
CA GLN A 67 13.64 7.50 -21.17
C GLN A 67 13.73 8.81 -20.40
N THR A 68 14.30 9.83 -21.04
CA THR A 68 14.25 11.22 -20.54
C THR A 68 13.24 12.01 -21.36
N TYR A 69 12.30 12.67 -20.68
CA TYR A 69 11.32 13.52 -21.30
C TYR A 69 11.14 14.80 -20.45
N GLN A 70 11.32 15.98 -21.08
CA GLN A 70 11.24 17.29 -20.43
C GLN A 70 12.11 17.43 -19.16
N GLY A 71 13.31 16.81 -19.16
CA GLY A 71 14.26 16.85 -18.04
C GLY A 71 14.04 15.80 -16.94
N ASP A 72 12.91 15.10 -16.96
CA ASP A 72 12.60 14.00 -16.03
C ASP A 72 12.91 12.63 -16.66
N THR A 73 13.17 11.66 -15.81
CA THR A 73 13.49 10.28 -16.20
C THR A 73 12.32 9.36 -15.88
N TYR A 74 11.97 8.49 -16.81
CA TYR A 74 10.84 7.54 -16.74
C TYR A 74 11.29 6.15 -17.19
N LEU A 75 10.60 5.13 -16.72
CA LEU A 75 10.82 3.76 -17.18
C LEU A 75 9.55 3.22 -17.85
N PHE A 76 9.73 2.61 -19.03
CA PHE A 76 8.65 1.96 -19.77
C PHE A 76 8.98 0.50 -20.01
N HIS A 77 8.00 -0.36 -19.82
CA HIS A 77 8.17 -1.80 -20.01
C HIS A 77 8.64 -2.11 -21.44
N LYS A 78 9.68 -2.95 -21.57
CA LYS A 78 10.40 -3.18 -22.82
C LYS A 78 9.53 -3.69 -23.99
N GLU A 79 8.47 -4.45 -23.69
CA GLU A 79 7.60 -5.05 -24.69
C GLU A 79 6.30 -4.30 -24.85
N SER A 80 5.58 -4.03 -23.76
CA SER A 80 4.28 -3.38 -23.80
C SER A 80 4.34 -1.85 -23.98
N GLY A 81 5.46 -1.22 -23.60
CA GLY A 81 5.62 0.24 -23.55
C GLY A 81 4.85 0.92 -22.43
N ILE A 82 4.29 0.17 -21.48
CA ILE A 82 3.56 0.70 -20.33
C ILE A 82 4.55 1.34 -19.35
N MET A 83 4.24 2.53 -18.84
CA MET A 83 5.03 3.22 -17.83
C MET A 83 5.07 2.41 -16.53
N LEU A 84 6.25 2.26 -15.97
CA LEU A 84 6.50 1.53 -14.73
C LEU A 84 6.72 2.51 -13.58
N THR A 85 6.25 2.15 -12.37
CA THR A 85 6.37 2.94 -11.13
C THR A 85 6.95 2.11 -9.99
N GLY A 86 7.41 2.77 -8.92
CA GLY A 86 8.07 2.12 -7.79
C GLY A 86 9.53 1.79 -8.05
N LEU A 87 10.08 0.84 -7.28
CA LEU A 87 11.48 0.41 -7.38
C LEU A 87 11.71 -0.50 -8.59
N PHE A 88 12.76 -0.22 -9.37
CA PHE A 88 13.22 -1.05 -10.48
C PHE A 88 14.72 -0.94 -10.68
N SER A 89 15.35 -2.06 -10.96
CA SER A 89 16.72 -2.07 -11.50
C SER A 89 16.72 -1.89 -13.02
N VAL A 90 17.65 -1.07 -13.49
CA VAL A 90 17.95 -0.90 -14.92
C VAL A 90 19.44 -1.18 -15.09
N GLY A 91 19.78 -2.39 -15.55
CA GLY A 91 21.14 -2.91 -15.43
C GLY A 91 21.55 -3.01 -13.96
N LYS A 92 22.72 -2.50 -13.62
CA LYS A 92 23.23 -2.50 -12.24
C LYS A 92 22.72 -1.36 -11.35
N ASP A 93 21.93 -0.45 -11.90
CA ASP A 93 21.50 0.76 -11.20
C ASP A 93 20.06 0.58 -10.68
N LEU A 94 19.79 0.92 -9.43
CA LEU A 94 18.44 0.94 -8.83
C LEU A 94 17.87 2.34 -8.89
N TYR A 95 16.62 2.42 -9.35
CA TYR A 95 15.79 3.63 -9.42
C TYR A 95 14.51 3.45 -8.60
N CYS A 96 13.91 4.58 -8.20
CA CYS A 96 12.54 4.61 -7.72
C CYS A 96 11.75 5.63 -8.55
N PHE A 97 10.64 5.19 -9.13
CA PHE A 97 9.75 6.01 -9.94
C PHE A 97 8.48 6.33 -9.14
N ASP A 98 8.16 7.61 -9.01
CA ASP A 98 6.99 8.08 -8.28
C ASP A 98 5.70 7.41 -8.79
N GLU A 99 4.88 6.90 -7.87
CA GLU A 99 3.69 6.09 -8.19
C GLU A 99 2.61 6.86 -8.97
N THR A 100 2.58 8.18 -8.86
CA THR A 100 1.59 9.04 -9.51
C THR A 100 2.08 9.60 -10.84
N SER A 101 3.28 10.17 -10.84
CA SER A 101 3.84 10.87 -12.00
C SER A 101 4.73 9.99 -12.88
N GLY A 102 5.21 8.85 -12.38
CA GLY A 102 6.17 7.98 -13.04
C GLY A 102 7.60 8.57 -13.14
N LYS A 103 7.86 9.73 -12.52
CA LYS A 103 9.17 10.38 -12.55
C LYS A 103 10.15 9.69 -11.60
N ALA A 104 11.39 9.50 -12.04
CA ALA A 104 12.44 9.02 -11.14
C ALA A 104 12.66 10.02 -9.99
N LEU A 105 12.73 9.53 -8.77
CA LEU A 105 13.10 10.31 -7.60
C LEU A 105 14.57 10.74 -7.72
N LYS A 106 14.83 12.05 -7.61
CA LYS A 106 16.18 12.65 -7.76
C LYS A 106 16.49 13.53 -6.54
N ASN A 107 17.74 13.46 -6.03
CA ASN A 107 18.21 14.23 -4.87
C ASN A 107 17.27 14.12 -3.65
N THR A 108 16.74 12.94 -3.40
CA THR A 108 15.76 12.68 -2.33
C THR A 108 15.93 11.27 -1.80
N SER A 109 15.18 10.95 -0.75
CA SER A 109 15.17 9.63 -0.13
C SER A 109 13.80 8.96 -0.29
N TYR A 110 13.80 7.63 -0.29
CA TYR A 110 12.64 6.77 -0.26
C TYR A 110 12.75 5.81 0.93
N ASN A 111 11.69 5.68 1.72
CA ASN A 111 11.65 4.72 2.81
C ASN A 111 11.06 3.39 2.30
N LEU A 112 11.90 2.37 2.23
CA LEU A 112 11.53 1.00 1.91
C LEU A 112 11.51 0.19 3.21
N TYR A 113 10.36 0.14 3.86
CA TYR A 113 10.17 -0.64 5.09
C TYR A 113 11.32 -0.41 6.11
N HIS A 114 11.49 0.85 6.55
CA HIS A 114 12.53 1.31 7.49
C HIS A 114 13.98 1.26 6.97
N VAL A 115 14.18 0.92 5.71
CA VAL A 115 15.45 1.15 5.00
C VAL A 115 15.34 2.41 4.17
N ILE A 116 16.16 3.40 4.48
CA ILE A 116 16.20 4.68 3.78
C ILE A 116 17.12 4.56 2.58
N ILE A 117 16.58 4.68 1.39
CA ILE A 117 17.34 4.65 0.12
C ILE A 117 17.51 6.08 -0.38
N GLN A 118 18.73 6.50 -0.66
CA GLN A 118 19.05 7.83 -1.17
C GLN A 118 19.38 7.80 -2.66
N PHE A 119 18.77 8.70 -3.43
CA PHE A 119 18.96 8.82 -4.87
C PHE A 119 19.73 10.09 -5.23
N ASN A 120 20.65 9.99 -6.19
CA ASN A 120 21.42 11.10 -6.72
C ASN A 120 20.61 11.96 -7.71
N ASN A 121 21.26 12.96 -8.32
CA ASN A 121 20.65 13.87 -9.31
C ASN A 121 20.23 13.18 -10.62
N LYS A 122 20.69 11.95 -10.89
CA LYS A 122 20.27 11.12 -12.03
C LYS A 122 19.12 10.17 -11.68
N GLY A 123 18.73 10.09 -10.40
CA GLY A 123 17.72 9.16 -9.90
C GLY A 123 18.27 7.76 -9.58
N ILE A 124 19.59 7.59 -9.54
CA ILE A 124 20.26 6.30 -9.24
C ILE A 124 20.51 6.22 -7.74
N MET A 125 20.23 5.06 -7.13
CA MET A 125 20.60 4.78 -5.75
C MET A 125 22.09 5.02 -5.53
N MET A 126 22.42 5.80 -4.51
CA MET A 126 23.80 6.10 -4.14
C MET A 126 24.17 5.56 -2.75
N ASN A 127 23.20 5.39 -1.89
CA ASN A 127 23.38 4.91 -0.53
C ASN A 127 22.05 4.39 0.03
N HIS A 128 22.12 3.51 1.02
CA HIS A 128 20.99 3.07 1.83
C HIS A 128 21.46 2.75 3.25
N TYR A 129 20.56 2.84 4.21
CA TYR A 129 20.80 2.52 5.61
C TYR A 129 19.47 2.26 6.32
N ILE A 130 19.53 1.51 7.42
CA ILE A 130 18.37 1.26 8.26
C ILE A 130 18.14 2.50 9.14
N ASP A 131 16.88 2.94 9.27
CA ASP A 131 16.48 3.96 10.21
C ASP A 131 16.92 3.55 11.63
N ASP A 132 17.46 4.50 12.41
CA ASP A 132 18.08 4.25 13.70
C ASP A 132 17.17 3.54 14.69
N ASP A 133 15.86 3.79 14.64
CA ASP A 133 14.88 3.15 15.51
C ASP A 133 14.64 1.67 15.19
N TYR A 134 15.05 1.20 13.99
CA TYR A 134 14.82 -0.16 13.47
C TYR A 134 16.09 -0.97 13.21
N LYS A 135 17.25 -0.51 13.70
CA LYS A 135 18.55 -1.18 13.47
C LYS A 135 18.62 -2.62 13.95
N ASP A 136 17.87 -2.92 15.01
CA ASP A 136 17.83 -4.26 15.62
C ASP A 136 16.70 -5.13 15.03
N ASP A 137 15.89 -4.61 14.12
CA ASP A 137 14.77 -5.33 13.53
C ASP A 137 15.24 -6.20 12.35
N VAL A 138 14.78 -7.43 12.31
CA VAL A 138 15.30 -8.44 11.37
C VAL A 138 14.93 -8.12 9.93
N ARG A 139 13.68 -7.72 9.66
CA ARG A 139 13.20 -7.46 8.30
C ARG A 139 13.94 -6.32 7.59
N PRO A 140 14.14 -5.13 8.20
CA PRO A 140 14.99 -4.10 7.62
C PRO A 140 16.42 -4.58 7.40
N ASN A 141 16.98 -5.42 8.27
CA ASN A 141 18.32 -5.99 8.11
C ASN A 141 18.41 -6.92 6.90
N ILE A 142 17.42 -7.79 6.66
CA ILE A 142 17.34 -8.63 5.46
C ILE A 142 17.34 -7.75 4.20
N ILE A 143 16.46 -6.76 4.14
CA ILE A 143 16.31 -5.85 3.00
C ILE A 143 17.60 -5.06 2.77
N ASN A 144 18.18 -4.49 3.82
CA ASN A 144 19.40 -3.70 3.72
C ASN A 144 20.58 -4.53 3.19
N LYS A 145 20.77 -5.75 3.69
CA LYS A 145 21.79 -6.68 3.19
C LYS A 145 21.53 -7.08 1.73
N ALA A 146 20.28 -7.30 1.36
CA ALA A 146 19.93 -7.62 -0.03
C ALA A 146 20.26 -6.45 -0.97
N LEU A 147 19.97 -5.20 -0.58
CA LEU A 147 20.27 -4.00 -1.36
C LEU A 147 21.78 -3.77 -1.57
N ASP A 148 22.64 -4.21 -0.64
CA ASP A 148 24.10 -4.18 -0.80
C ASP A 148 24.59 -4.94 -2.03
N LYS A 149 23.79 -5.87 -2.55
CA LYS A 149 24.17 -6.74 -3.68
C LYS A 149 23.57 -6.33 -5.02
N ILE A 150 22.81 -5.25 -5.08
CA ILE A 150 22.27 -4.73 -6.36
C ILE A 150 23.39 -4.61 -7.40
N GLY A 151 23.18 -5.21 -8.58
CA GLY A 151 24.12 -5.19 -9.71
C GLY A 151 25.28 -6.20 -9.61
N VAL A 152 25.35 -7.02 -8.55
CA VAL A 152 26.28 -8.14 -8.47
C VAL A 152 25.86 -9.23 -9.47
N ARG A 153 26.83 -9.89 -10.11
CA ARG A 153 26.58 -10.87 -11.17
C ARG A 153 25.84 -12.12 -10.67
N TYR A 154 24.95 -12.64 -11.51
CA TYR A 154 24.38 -13.98 -11.33
C TYR A 154 25.43 -15.00 -11.78
N THR A 155 25.99 -15.76 -10.85
CA THR A 155 26.98 -16.80 -11.10
C THR A 155 27.19 -17.66 -9.88
N THR A 156 27.71 -18.88 -10.07
CA THR A 156 28.19 -19.76 -9.01
C THR A 156 29.63 -19.43 -8.55
N ASP A 157 30.29 -18.50 -9.22
CA ASP A 157 31.61 -18.03 -8.84
C ASP A 157 31.60 -17.32 -7.48
N PRO A 158 32.70 -17.29 -6.73
CA PRO A 158 32.76 -16.69 -5.38
C PRO A 158 32.45 -15.18 -5.32
N ASP A 159 32.49 -14.49 -6.46
CA ASP A 159 32.20 -13.04 -6.56
C ASP A 159 30.78 -12.70 -7.03
N GLY A 160 29.91 -13.72 -7.06
CA GLY A 160 28.50 -13.57 -7.46
C GLY A 160 27.53 -14.41 -6.65
N TYR A 161 26.28 -14.44 -7.09
CA TYR A 161 25.20 -15.18 -6.46
C TYR A 161 24.33 -15.88 -7.49
N VAL A 162 23.82 -17.06 -7.14
CA VAL A 162 22.59 -17.63 -7.71
C VAL A 162 21.41 -17.30 -6.78
N CYS A 163 20.17 -17.53 -7.22
CA CYS A 163 18.98 -17.13 -6.47
C CYS A 163 18.98 -17.64 -5.01
N SER A 164 19.30 -18.92 -4.80
CA SER A 164 19.34 -19.56 -3.48
C SER A 164 20.45 -19.03 -2.57
N SER A 165 21.68 -18.87 -3.09
CA SER A 165 22.81 -18.36 -2.31
C SER A 165 22.66 -16.89 -1.96
N PHE A 166 22.02 -16.09 -2.83
CA PHE A 166 21.69 -14.69 -2.55
C PHE A 166 20.72 -14.57 -1.36
N VAL A 167 19.64 -15.38 -1.36
CA VAL A 167 18.69 -15.38 -0.25
C VAL A 167 19.37 -15.83 1.04
N THR A 168 20.16 -16.91 1.01
CA THR A 168 20.93 -17.38 2.17
C THR A 168 21.81 -16.26 2.73
N PHE A 169 22.54 -15.54 1.89
CA PHE A 169 23.35 -14.37 2.30
C PHE A 169 22.52 -13.30 3.00
N ALA A 170 21.33 -12.96 2.48
CA ALA A 170 20.49 -11.90 3.06
C ALA A 170 20.01 -12.25 4.47
N TYR A 171 19.80 -13.54 4.75
CA TYR A 171 19.29 -14.02 6.05
C TYR A 171 20.38 -14.42 7.05
N GLU A 172 21.63 -14.61 6.62
CA GLU A 172 22.72 -15.02 7.49
C GLU A 172 22.96 -14.08 8.67
N ASN A 173 23.34 -14.65 9.82
CA ASN A 173 23.73 -13.92 11.04
C ASN A 173 22.61 -13.03 11.64
N LEU A 174 21.37 -13.32 11.34
CA LEU A 174 20.20 -12.58 11.88
C LEU A 174 19.45 -13.35 12.99
N GLY A 175 20.03 -14.48 13.46
CA GLY A 175 19.40 -15.30 14.50
C GLY A 175 18.22 -16.15 14.00
N ILE A 176 18.14 -16.37 12.69
CA ILE A 176 17.13 -17.18 12.03
C ILE A 176 17.71 -18.56 11.77
N ASP A 177 16.95 -19.62 12.07
CA ASP A 177 17.30 -20.97 11.66
C ASP A 177 17.14 -21.10 10.15
N LEU A 178 18.25 -21.40 9.49
CA LEU A 178 18.31 -21.54 8.03
C LEU A 178 18.41 -23.02 7.65
N TRP A 179 18.15 -23.28 6.37
CA TRP A 179 18.56 -24.49 5.65
C TRP A 179 20.10 -24.63 5.58
N ASP A 180 20.58 -25.76 5.05
CA ASP A 180 22.01 -25.90 4.72
C ASP A 180 22.42 -24.78 3.76
N TYR A 181 23.59 -24.18 3.99
CA TYR A 181 24.06 -23.03 3.19
C TYR A 181 24.25 -23.35 1.69
N ARG A 182 24.28 -24.64 1.32
CA ARG A 182 24.37 -25.14 -0.06
C ARG A 182 22.99 -25.45 -0.65
N ALA A 183 21.92 -25.33 0.13
CA ALA A 183 20.60 -25.68 -0.32
C ALA A 183 20.18 -24.87 -1.55
N GLU A 184 19.71 -25.55 -2.56
CA GLU A 184 19.13 -24.94 -3.76
C GLU A 184 17.70 -24.45 -3.48
N SER A 185 17.11 -23.72 -4.42
CA SER A 185 15.78 -23.13 -4.24
C SER A 185 14.68 -24.15 -3.93
N PHE A 186 14.78 -25.36 -4.48
CA PHE A 186 13.90 -26.48 -4.15
C PHE A 186 14.02 -26.89 -2.67
N GLU A 187 15.24 -27.11 -2.18
CA GLU A 187 15.47 -27.52 -0.78
C GLU A 187 15.04 -26.42 0.20
N GLN A 188 15.20 -25.16 -0.18
CA GLN A 188 14.74 -24.00 0.58
C GLN A 188 13.19 -23.97 0.65
N ALA A 189 12.51 -24.26 -0.46
CA ALA A 189 11.04 -24.39 -0.47
C ALA A 189 10.57 -25.55 0.39
N MET A 190 11.26 -26.69 0.33
CA MET A 190 10.96 -27.85 1.17
C MET A 190 11.22 -27.58 2.66
N PHE A 191 12.25 -26.80 2.99
CA PHE A 191 12.48 -26.34 4.36
C PHE A 191 11.28 -25.52 4.89
N VAL A 192 10.79 -24.57 4.09
CA VAL A 192 9.61 -23.75 4.42
C VAL A 192 8.38 -24.67 4.66
N LYS A 193 8.10 -25.57 3.73
CA LYS A 193 6.96 -26.49 3.77
C LYS A 193 7.03 -27.44 4.98
N ASN A 194 8.17 -28.10 5.18
CA ASN A 194 8.35 -29.11 6.23
C ASN A 194 8.34 -28.51 7.65
N ASN A 195 8.65 -27.22 7.78
CA ASN A 195 8.59 -26.50 9.05
C ASN A 195 7.27 -25.71 9.25
N ASN A 196 6.24 -25.92 8.40
CA ASN A 196 4.96 -25.22 8.44
C ASN A 196 5.13 -23.70 8.40
N LYS A 197 6.03 -23.20 7.56
CA LYS A 197 6.36 -21.78 7.38
C LYS A 197 5.78 -21.19 6.08
N GLU A 198 4.93 -21.94 5.39
CA GLU A 198 4.18 -21.42 4.23
C GLU A 198 3.15 -20.40 4.70
N ILE A 199 3.02 -19.34 3.92
CA ILE A 199 2.06 -18.25 4.15
C ILE A 199 1.24 -17.98 2.88
N THR A 200 0.15 -17.24 3.00
CA THR A 200 -0.63 -16.78 1.84
C THR A 200 -0.06 -15.49 1.25
N ARG A 201 -0.51 -15.12 0.05
CA ARG A 201 -0.12 -13.86 -0.58
C ARG A 201 -0.50 -12.63 0.25
N GLU A 202 -1.64 -12.69 0.91
CA GLU A 202 -2.16 -11.61 1.76
C GLU A 202 -1.35 -11.42 3.05
N GLN A 203 -0.63 -12.47 3.47
CA GLN A 203 0.24 -12.46 4.65
C GLN A 203 1.67 -11.98 4.34
N LEU A 204 2.01 -11.79 3.04
CA LEU A 204 3.35 -11.36 2.64
C LEU A 204 3.75 -10.04 3.29
N LYS A 205 4.90 -10.06 3.94
CA LYS A 205 5.57 -8.89 4.50
C LYS A 205 6.95 -8.71 3.87
N PRO A 206 7.48 -7.48 3.79
CA PRO A 206 8.83 -7.24 3.28
C PRO A 206 9.85 -8.11 4.00
N GLY A 207 10.71 -8.77 3.25
CA GLY A 207 11.66 -9.75 3.76
C GLY A 207 11.16 -11.20 3.72
N ASP A 208 9.91 -11.49 3.33
CA ASP A 208 9.43 -12.87 3.13
C ASP A 208 9.93 -13.45 1.80
N LEU A 209 9.78 -14.76 1.66
CA LEU A 209 10.27 -15.53 0.54
C LEU A 209 9.15 -15.79 -0.48
N ILE A 210 9.51 -15.75 -1.76
CA ILE A 210 8.64 -16.16 -2.86
C ILE A 210 9.36 -17.20 -3.69
N PHE A 211 8.64 -18.25 -4.09
CA PHE A 211 9.15 -19.36 -4.85
C PHE A 211 8.41 -19.52 -6.17
N TRP A 212 9.15 -19.87 -7.21
CA TRP A 212 8.58 -20.20 -8.52
C TRP A 212 9.00 -21.58 -8.97
N SER A 213 8.06 -22.26 -9.64
CA SER A 213 8.31 -23.48 -10.37
C SER A 213 8.62 -23.20 -11.83
N LYS A 214 9.32 -24.13 -12.47
CA LYS A 214 9.62 -24.10 -13.92
C LYS A 214 9.14 -25.44 -14.53
N PRO A 215 7.84 -25.57 -14.82
CA PRO A 215 7.22 -26.84 -15.23
C PRO A 215 7.88 -27.57 -16.39
N ASN A 216 8.60 -26.83 -17.25
CA ASN A 216 9.28 -27.36 -18.43
C ASN A 216 10.77 -26.95 -18.40
N CYS A 217 11.50 -27.26 -17.32
CA CYS A 217 12.88 -26.84 -17.17
C CYS A 217 13.83 -27.40 -18.22
N GLY A 218 13.48 -28.51 -18.88
CA GLY A 218 14.33 -29.15 -19.90
C GLY A 218 15.55 -29.87 -19.34
N ASP A 219 15.75 -29.86 -18.04
CA ASP A 219 16.83 -30.54 -17.36
C ASP A 219 16.45 -32.03 -17.11
N PRO A 220 17.15 -33.00 -17.71
CA PRO A 220 16.85 -34.41 -17.51
C PRO A 220 17.19 -34.92 -16.08
N GLU A 221 17.99 -34.18 -15.31
CA GLU A 221 18.33 -34.50 -13.92
C GLU A 221 17.34 -33.91 -12.92
N CYS A 222 16.48 -32.98 -13.37
CA CYS A 222 15.41 -32.44 -12.57
C CYS A 222 14.29 -33.47 -12.39
N ASP A 223 14.02 -33.89 -11.17
CA ASP A 223 13.00 -34.93 -10.89
C ASP A 223 11.56 -34.41 -11.07
N HIS A 224 11.38 -33.12 -11.33
CA HIS A 224 10.13 -32.38 -11.58
C HIS A 224 9.02 -32.56 -10.51
N THR A 225 9.32 -33.23 -9.41
CA THR A 225 8.28 -33.61 -8.43
C THR A 225 7.68 -32.41 -7.72
N ASP A 226 8.49 -31.39 -7.41
CA ASP A 226 8.01 -30.11 -6.86
C ASP A 226 8.44 -28.90 -7.68
N GLN A 227 9.34 -29.07 -8.66
CA GLN A 227 9.65 -28.13 -9.77
C GLN A 227 10.00 -26.71 -9.35
N VAL A 228 10.48 -26.46 -8.12
CA VAL A 228 10.91 -25.14 -7.67
C VAL A 228 12.31 -24.84 -8.23
N HIS A 229 12.42 -23.79 -9.03
CA HIS A 229 13.67 -23.42 -9.69
C HIS A 229 14.14 -22.00 -9.37
N HIS A 230 13.31 -21.22 -8.67
CA HIS A 230 13.66 -19.85 -8.35
C HIS A 230 13.12 -19.41 -7.00
N ILE A 231 13.87 -18.53 -6.34
CA ILE A 231 13.50 -17.90 -5.07
C ILE A 231 13.91 -16.43 -5.08
N ALA A 232 13.09 -15.59 -4.46
CA ALA A 232 13.36 -14.18 -4.26
C ALA A 232 12.89 -13.69 -2.89
N ILE A 233 13.32 -12.50 -2.49
CA ILE A 233 12.88 -11.80 -1.29
C ILE A 233 11.84 -10.76 -1.68
N TYR A 234 10.66 -10.83 -1.05
CA TYR A 234 9.61 -9.84 -1.21
C TYR A 234 10.01 -8.49 -0.61
N LEU A 235 9.71 -7.41 -1.32
CA LEU A 235 9.87 -6.05 -0.83
C LEU A 235 8.50 -5.45 -0.48
N VAL A 236 8.02 -4.51 -1.27
CA VAL A 236 6.69 -3.86 -1.13
C VAL A 236 6.06 -3.72 -2.51
N ASN A 237 4.75 -3.47 -2.58
CA ASN A 237 4.07 -3.08 -3.83
C ASN A 237 4.35 -4.03 -5.00
N ASN A 238 4.25 -5.34 -4.76
CA ASN A 238 4.48 -6.38 -5.78
C ASN A 238 5.91 -6.41 -6.35
N LYS A 239 6.90 -6.02 -5.56
CA LYS A 239 8.32 -6.05 -5.92
C LYS A 239 9.06 -7.16 -5.20
N VAL A 240 10.08 -7.70 -5.86
CA VAL A 240 11.07 -8.62 -5.29
C VAL A 240 12.47 -8.11 -5.56
N ILE A 241 13.41 -8.52 -4.71
CA ILE A 241 14.85 -8.46 -4.97
C ILE A 241 15.37 -9.88 -5.08
N GLU A 242 16.13 -10.15 -6.13
CA GLU A 242 16.53 -11.50 -6.50
C GLU A 242 17.87 -11.53 -7.23
N ALA A 243 18.61 -12.63 -7.16
CA ALA A 243 19.64 -12.91 -8.14
C ALA A 243 18.96 -13.53 -9.37
N ASN A 244 18.90 -12.76 -10.45
CA ASN A 244 18.08 -13.03 -11.62
C ASN A 244 18.90 -13.62 -12.76
N GLU A 245 18.61 -14.87 -13.14
CA GLU A 245 19.29 -15.55 -14.24
C GLU A 245 19.10 -14.83 -15.58
N THR A 246 17.89 -14.33 -15.86
CA THR A 246 17.54 -13.70 -17.13
C THR A 246 18.31 -12.40 -17.37
N PHE A 247 18.51 -11.60 -16.31
CA PHE A 247 19.24 -10.34 -16.39
C PHE A 247 20.74 -10.49 -16.02
N GLY A 248 21.12 -11.63 -15.46
CA GLY A 248 22.49 -11.94 -15.09
C GLY A 248 23.02 -11.17 -13.87
N LEU A 249 22.15 -10.60 -13.08
CA LEU A 249 22.49 -9.71 -11.96
C LEU A 249 21.54 -9.91 -10.78
N VAL A 250 21.95 -9.42 -9.59
CA VAL A 250 21.00 -9.11 -8.50
C VAL A 250 20.26 -7.85 -8.85
N ASP A 251 18.94 -7.92 -8.92
CA ASP A 251 18.08 -6.81 -9.34
C ASP A 251 16.75 -6.72 -8.58
N VAL A 252 15.99 -5.64 -8.83
CA VAL A 252 14.63 -5.44 -8.32
C VAL A 252 13.65 -5.40 -9.48
N GLN A 253 12.66 -6.30 -9.44
CA GLN A 253 11.63 -6.46 -10.47
C GLN A 253 10.23 -6.58 -9.85
N ASN A 254 9.20 -6.61 -10.69
CA ASN A 254 7.86 -7.01 -10.27
C ASN A 254 7.81 -8.53 -10.03
N ILE A 255 6.96 -8.95 -9.11
CA ILE A 255 6.53 -10.35 -9.05
C ILE A 255 5.82 -10.66 -10.37
N THR A 256 6.39 -11.56 -11.15
CA THR A 256 5.82 -11.99 -12.43
C THR A 256 5.65 -13.49 -12.46
N SER A 257 4.74 -13.95 -13.31
CA SER A 257 4.63 -15.34 -13.75
C SER A 257 4.48 -15.31 -15.25
N ASP A 258 5.17 -16.21 -15.93
CA ASP A 258 5.08 -16.41 -17.38
C ASP A 258 5.02 -17.91 -17.71
N ASP A 259 5.12 -18.27 -18.99
CA ASP A 259 5.10 -19.66 -19.41
C ASP A 259 6.30 -20.48 -18.91
N ASN A 260 7.39 -19.83 -18.51
CA ASN A 260 8.59 -20.47 -18.00
C ASN A 260 8.60 -20.56 -16.48
N TYR A 261 8.11 -19.50 -15.78
CA TYR A 261 8.12 -19.42 -14.33
C TYR A 261 6.70 -19.20 -13.80
N VAL A 262 6.18 -20.17 -13.06
CA VAL A 262 4.86 -20.12 -12.42
C VAL A 262 5.05 -19.98 -10.91
N LEU A 263 4.30 -19.07 -10.30
CA LEU A 263 4.34 -18.87 -8.86
C LEU A 263 3.99 -20.19 -8.14
N TYR A 264 4.85 -20.62 -7.21
CA TYR A 264 4.72 -21.87 -6.50
C TYR A 264 4.18 -21.67 -5.07
N SER A 265 4.90 -20.94 -4.22
CA SER A 265 4.52 -20.69 -2.83
C SER A 265 5.16 -19.45 -2.26
N TYR A 266 4.75 -19.08 -1.05
CA TYR A 266 5.33 -18.02 -0.23
C TYR A 266 5.76 -18.59 1.12
N GLY A 267 6.82 -18.02 1.73
CA GLY A 267 7.31 -18.48 3.01
C GLY A 267 7.78 -17.38 3.93
N ASN A 268 7.50 -17.54 5.23
CA ASN A 268 8.08 -16.72 6.30
C ASN A 268 8.84 -17.63 7.28
N ILE A 269 10.17 -17.55 7.27
CA ILE A 269 11.04 -18.30 8.17
C ILE A 269 11.52 -17.49 9.37
N ILE A 270 11.13 -16.22 9.46
CA ILE A 270 11.51 -15.34 10.57
C ILE A 270 10.80 -15.84 11.83
N PRO A 271 11.53 -16.16 12.91
CA PRO A 271 10.92 -16.50 14.20
C PRO A 271 10.06 -15.34 14.71
N GLN A 272 8.93 -15.70 15.32
CA GLN A 272 7.96 -14.71 15.81
C GLN A 272 8.59 -13.71 16.80
N GLU A 273 9.53 -14.17 17.63
CA GLU A 273 10.26 -13.31 18.59
C GLU A 273 11.17 -12.27 17.94
N LEU A 274 11.56 -12.48 16.67
CA LEU A 274 12.38 -11.56 15.90
C LEU A 274 11.58 -10.64 14.98
N GLU A 275 10.25 -10.84 14.87
CA GLU A 275 9.38 -9.99 14.09
C GLU A 275 9.31 -8.57 14.65
N SER A 276 9.28 -7.59 13.77
CA SER A 276 9.09 -6.19 14.14
C SER A 276 7.74 -5.99 14.82
N LEU A 277 7.72 -5.15 15.83
CA LEU A 277 6.48 -4.78 16.50
C LEU A 277 5.70 -3.78 15.64
N GLU A 278 4.56 -4.20 15.13
CA GLU A 278 3.67 -3.35 14.34
C GLU A 278 2.55 -2.74 15.18
N ALA A 279 1.98 -1.64 14.68
CA ALA A 279 0.76 -1.09 15.27
C ALA A 279 -0.39 -2.09 15.15
N PRO A 280 -1.37 -2.06 16.09
CA PRO A 280 -2.57 -2.89 15.95
C PRO A 280 -3.36 -2.49 14.71
N GLU A 281 -3.98 -3.50 14.08
CA GLU A 281 -4.87 -3.29 12.96
C GLU A 281 -6.30 -2.95 13.39
N LYS A 282 -7.13 -2.53 12.45
CA LYS A 282 -8.57 -2.28 12.59
C LYS A 282 -8.92 -1.41 13.80
N LEU A 283 -8.17 -0.30 13.97
CA LEU A 283 -8.57 0.72 14.92
C LEU A 283 -9.94 1.28 14.53
N GLU A 284 -10.90 1.21 15.43
CA GLU A 284 -12.26 1.73 15.25
C GLU A 284 -12.63 2.65 16.41
N VAL A 285 -13.39 3.71 16.12
CA VAL A 285 -13.90 4.65 17.13
C VAL A 285 -15.41 4.82 16.92
N THR A 286 -16.18 4.43 17.92
CA THR A 286 -17.66 4.49 17.88
C THR A 286 -18.21 5.27 19.06
N PRO A 287 -19.37 5.94 18.91
CA PRO A 287 -20.08 6.53 20.04
C PRO A 287 -20.46 5.47 21.06
N GLY A 288 -20.10 5.70 22.32
CA GLY A 288 -20.47 4.85 23.46
C GLY A 288 -21.60 5.45 24.28
N THR A 289 -22.00 4.73 25.32
CA THR A 289 -22.95 5.22 26.34
C THR A 289 -22.24 6.09 27.38
N ASN A 290 -22.99 6.91 28.13
CA ASN A 290 -22.46 7.73 29.23
C ASN A 290 -21.31 8.65 28.80
N ASP A 291 -21.50 9.37 27.70
CA ASP A 291 -20.55 10.37 27.24
C ASP A 291 -19.15 9.86 26.86
N LYS A 292 -19.06 8.60 26.45
CA LYS A 292 -17.80 7.97 26.06
C LYS A 292 -17.71 7.78 24.54
N LEU A 293 -16.48 7.65 24.07
CA LEU A 293 -16.15 7.05 22.78
C LEU A 293 -15.55 5.67 23.05
N ASN A 294 -16.07 4.66 22.40
CA ASN A 294 -15.51 3.31 22.45
C ASN A 294 -14.47 3.19 21.35
N ILE A 295 -13.27 2.85 21.73
CA ILE A 295 -12.14 2.62 20.85
C ILE A 295 -11.83 1.12 20.90
N THR A 296 -11.75 0.46 19.75
CA THR A 296 -11.43 -0.96 19.63
C THR A 296 -10.37 -1.19 18.55
N TRP A 297 -9.63 -2.27 18.65
CA TRP A 297 -8.58 -2.66 17.71
C TRP A 297 -8.37 -4.18 17.72
N GLU A 298 -7.67 -4.74 16.74
CA GLU A 298 -7.27 -6.14 16.74
C GLU A 298 -6.05 -6.38 17.67
N SER A 299 -5.98 -7.56 18.24
CA SER A 299 -4.85 -7.97 19.08
C SER A 299 -3.59 -8.15 18.24
N ASN A 300 -2.45 -7.73 18.78
CA ASN A 300 -1.12 -8.05 18.26
C ASN A 300 -0.45 -9.05 19.20
N GLU A 301 -0.21 -10.27 18.72
CA GLU A 301 0.36 -11.35 19.54
C GLU A 301 1.77 -11.07 20.05
N LEU A 302 2.52 -10.19 19.36
CA LEU A 302 3.88 -9.80 19.73
C LEU A 302 3.93 -8.71 20.81
N ALA A 303 2.81 -8.04 21.08
CA ALA A 303 2.76 -6.91 22.01
C ALA A 303 2.59 -7.36 23.46
N ASP A 304 3.20 -6.63 24.39
CA ASP A 304 2.88 -6.69 25.82
C ASP A 304 1.65 -5.84 26.15
N GLY A 305 1.25 -4.96 25.22
CA GLY A 305 0.09 -4.08 25.34
C GLY A 305 0.12 -2.93 24.35
N TYR A 306 -0.65 -1.88 24.64
CA TYR A 306 -0.93 -0.80 23.69
C TYR A 306 -0.81 0.56 24.33
N ILE A 307 -0.46 1.57 23.52
CA ILE A 307 -0.46 2.97 23.90
C ILE A 307 -1.45 3.70 22.99
N LEU A 308 -2.50 4.26 23.57
CA LEU A 308 -3.52 5.00 22.86
C LEU A 308 -3.22 6.50 22.90
N TYR A 309 -3.32 7.12 21.74
CA TYR A 309 -3.08 8.54 21.55
C TYR A 309 -4.35 9.22 21.02
N ARG A 310 -4.59 10.45 21.47
CA ARG A 310 -5.67 11.30 21.01
C ARG A 310 -5.14 12.67 20.61
N LYS A 311 -5.68 13.19 19.54
CA LYS A 311 -5.54 14.58 19.14
C LYS A 311 -6.88 15.28 19.37
N ASP A 312 -6.87 16.27 20.25
CA ASP A 312 -8.06 17.05 20.61
C ASP A 312 -8.42 18.02 19.48
N PRO A 313 -9.70 18.48 19.42
CA PRO A 313 -10.11 19.46 18.42
C PRO A 313 -9.22 20.70 18.44
N ASN A 314 -8.81 21.15 17.24
CA ASN A 314 -7.90 22.30 17.02
C ASN A 314 -6.45 22.09 17.50
N GLU A 315 -6.05 20.90 17.94
CA GLU A 315 -4.66 20.55 18.19
C GLU A 315 -4.02 19.90 16.95
N THR A 316 -2.69 19.98 16.89
CA THR A 316 -1.89 19.40 15.80
C THR A 316 -1.12 18.15 16.25
N ILE A 317 -1.02 17.92 17.54
CA ILE A 317 -0.18 16.88 18.15
C ILE A 317 -1.05 15.83 18.83
N TYR A 318 -0.71 14.56 18.63
CA TYR A 318 -1.29 13.43 19.36
C TYR A 318 -0.66 13.33 20.74
N LYS A 319 -1.49 13.21 21.79
CA LYS A 319 -1.07 13.01 23.18
C LYS A 319 -1.47 11.62 23.63
N GLN A 320 -0.60 10.95 24.36
CA GLN A 320 -0.95 9.69 25.00
C GLN A 320 -2.08 9.92 26.00
N ILE A 321 -3.15 9.14 25.91
CA ILE A 321 -4.29 9.16 26.83
C ILE A 321 -4.41 7.90 27.67
N ALA A 322 -3.85 6.79 27.19
CA ALA A 322 -3.84 5.54 27.95
C ALA A 322 -2.64 4.66 27.57
N LYS A 323 -2.21 3.83 28.53
CA LYS A 323 -1.33 2.68 28.33
C LYS A 323 -2.06 1.44 28.83
N ILE A 324 -2.32 0.50 27.95
CA ILE A 324 -3.13 -0.69 28.20
C ILE A 324 -2.20 -1.90 28.21
N THR A 325 -2.12 -2.60 29.33
CA THR A 325 -1.28 -3.79 29.48
C THR A 325 -2.05 -5.04 29.09
N GLY A 326 -1.37 -5.96 28.41
CA GLY A 326 -1.93 -7.24 27.92
C GLY A 326 -2.42 -7.11 26.48
N ASN A 327 -1.88 -7.98 25.63
CA ASN A 327 -2.18 -8.00 24.18
C ASN A 327 -3.63 -8.35 23.84
N MET A 328 -4.34 -9.02 24.75
CA MET A 328 -5.77 -9.35 24.57
C MET A 328 -6.71 -8.23 25.03
N ASN A 329 -6.20 -7.16 25.61
CA ASN A 329 -6.98 -6.00 26.04
C ASN A 329 -7.09 -5.02 24.85
N THR A 330 -8.10 -5.22 24.00
CA THR A 330 -8.27 -4.59 22.70
C THR A 330 -9.37 -3.53 22.66
N SER A 331 -9.67 -2.91 23.81
CA SER A 331 -10.66 -1.85 23.89
C SER A 331 -10.34 -0.81 24.95
N TYR A 332 -10.81 0.41 24.72
CA TYR A 332 -10.73 1.52 25.67
C TYR A 332 -11.94 2.42 25.53
N ALA A 333 -12.45 2.90 26.65
CA ALA A 333 -13.56 3.85 26.68
C ALA A 333 -13.06 5.23 27.07
N ASP A 334 -12.89 6.12 26.10
CA ASP A 334 -12.44 7.48 26.32
C ASP A 334 -13.59 8.41 26.76
N THR A 335 -13.36 9.14 27.85
CA THR A 335 -14.27 10.17 28.39
C THR A 335 -13.98 11.53 27.76
N ALA A 336 -13.97 11.62 26.45
CA ALA A 336 -13.82 12.88 25.73
C ALA A 336 -14.92 13.88 26.13
N THR A 337 -14.55 14.99 26.76
CA THR A 337 -15.49 15.89 27.42
C THR A 337 -16.27 16.80 26.48
N LYS A 338 -15.74 17.06 25.27
CA LYS A 338 -16.39 17.95 24.30
C LYS A 338 -17.07 17.15 23.18
N ARG A 339 -18.18 17.61 22.67
CA ARG A 339 -18.87 17.09 21.51
C ARG A 339 -18.24 17.68 20.24
N SER A 340 -17.02 17.23 19.97
CA SER A 340 -16.21 17.65 18.82
C SER A 340 -15.55 16.44 18.19
N LEU A 341 -14.98 16.61 17.02
CA LEU A 341 -14.24 15.58 16.33
C LEU A 341 -12.87 15.38 16.98
N TYR A 342 -12.62 14.19 17.49
CA TYR A 342 -11.33 13.75 18.01
C TYR A 342 -10.68 12.79 17.02
N SER A 343 -9.36 12.81 16.98
CA SER A 343 -8.59 11.88 16.13
C SER A 343 -7.75 10.97 17.00
N TYR A 344 -7.78 9.67 16.75
CA TYR A 344 -7.11 8.64 17.54
C TYR A 344 -6.07 7.91 16.71
N LYS A 345 -5.00 7.53 17.38
CA LYS A 345 -3.97 6.60 16.90
C LYS A 345 -3.61 5.64 18.02
N ILE A 346 -3.11 4.46 17.65
CA ILE A 346 -2.66 3.46 18.61
C ILE A 346 -1.30 2.91 18.19
N ALA A 347 -0.47 2.55 19.17
CA ALA A 347 0.77 1.83 18.95
C ALA A 347 0.82 0.61 19.87
N SER A 348 1.48 -0.46 19.43
CA SER A 348 1.85 -1.58 20.28
C SER A 348 3.09 -1.26 21.07
N TYR A 349 3.26 -1.82 22.26
CA TYR A 349 4.55 -1.80 22.97
C TYR A 349 4.96 -3.21 23.43
N LYS A 350 6.27 -3.43 23.54
CA LYS A 350 6.89 -4.69 23.95
C LYS A 350 8.14 -4.39 24.77
N ASN A 351 8.39 -5.15 25.86
CA ASN A 351 9.62 -5.07 26.63
C ASN A 351 10.64 -6.08 26.10
N VAL A 352 11.70 -5.59 25.51
CA VAL A 352 12.79 -6.41 25.01
C VAL A 352 14.03 -6.17 25.86
N LYS A 353 14.49 -7.20 26.59
CA LYS A 353 15.68 -7.12 27.47
C LYS A 353 15.69 -5.91 28.40
N GLY A 354 14.51 -5.56 28.96
CA GLY A 354 14.36 -4.46 29.90
C GLY A 354 14.23 -3.06 29.27
N LYS A 355 14.21 -2.97 27.95
CA LYS A 355 13.87 -1.74 27.23
C LYS A 355 12.48 -1.86 26.61
N GLU A 356 11.68 -0.82 26.74
CA GLU A 356 10.39 -0.74 26.06
C GLU A 356 10.64 -0.32 24.61
N LYS A 357 10.20 -1.15 23.67
CA LYS A 357 10.05 -0.82 22.25
C LYS A 357 8.59 -0.47 21.99
N VAL A 358 8.35 0.56 21.20
CA VAL A 358 7.01 1.01 20.78
C VAL A 358 6.98 0.98 19.24
N SER A 359 5.90 0.46 18.69
CA SER A 359 5.72 0.44 17.24
C SER A 359 5.49 1.85 16.67
N GLU A 360 5.50 1.97 15.34
CA GLU A 360 4.86 3.10 14.68
C GLU A 360 3.40 3.24 15.15
N MET A 361 2.86 4.45 15.05
CA MET A 361 1.43 4.65 15.31
C MET A 361 0.59 4.21 14.11
N SER A 362 -0.57 3.63 14.37
CA SER A 362 -1.56 3.32 13.34
C SER A 362 -1.95 4.53 12.48
N MET A 363 -2.65 4.29 11.37
CA MET A 363 -3.41 5.34 10.70
C MET A 363 -4.40 5.98 11.67
N ALA A 364 -4.70 7.26 11.45
CA ALA A 364 -5.62 7.99 12.30
C ALA A 364 -7.07 7.60 12.00
N VAL A 365 -7.88 7.47 13.07
CA VAL A 365 -9.32 7.27 12.98
C VAL A 365 -10.02 8.36 13.78
N ASP A 366 -10.99 9.00 13.16
CA ASP A 366 -11.74 10.08 13.76
C ASP A 366 -13.01 9.58 14.44
N GLY A 367 -13.34 10.16 15.60
CA GLY A 367 -14.56 9.86 16.33
C GLY A 367 -15.18 11.10 16.95
N MET A 368 -16.52 11.12 17.01
CA MET A 368 -17.28 12.20 17.60
C MET A 368 -18.40 11.64 18.48
N ARG A 369 -18.59 12.20 19.64
CA ARG A 369 -19.77 11.90 20.46
C ARG A 369 -21.02 12.44 19.78
N LEU A 370 -22.04 11.60 19.69
CA LEU A 370 -23.34 12.05 19.24
C LEU A 370 -24.00 12.93 20.31
N LEU A 371 -24.88 13.83 19.88
CA LEU A 371 -25.78 14.54 20.80
C LEU A 371 -26.77 13.54 21.40
N ASP A 372 -27.09 13.72 22.69
CA ASP A 372 -28.16 12.93 23.31
C ASP A 372 -29.45 13.20 22.61
N ALA A 373 -30.34 12.23 22.61
CA ALA A 373 -31.72 12.46 22.19
C ALA A 373 -32.39 13.48 23.10
N ALA A 374 -33.23 14.32 22.55
CA ALA A 374 -34.09 15.18 23.36
C ALA A 374 -35.04 14.32 24.19
N ASN A 375 -35.05 14.54 25.52
CA ASN A 375 -35.88 13.80 26.46
C ASN A 375 -37.16 14.60 26.82
N ASN A 376 -38.12 13.94 27.49
CA ASN A 376 -39.32 14.55 28.00
C ASN A 376 -40.14 15.27 26.92
N LEU A 377 -40.17 14.66 25.69
CA LEU A 377 -41.04 15.19 24.64
C LEU A 377 -42.50 15.18 25.09
N ASN A 378 -43.07 16.35 25.19
CA ASN A 378 -44.46 16.55 25.56
C ASN A 378 -45.25 17.23 24.40
N ALA A 379 -46.48 16.84 24.18
CA ALA A 379 -47.32 17.36 23.11
C ALA A 379 -48.70 17.70 23.69
N VAL A 380 -49.10 18.98 23.60
CA VAL A 380 -50.35 19.46 24.11
C VAL A 380 -51.17 20.21 23.04
N PRO A 381 -52.51 20.11 23.02
CA PRO A 381 -53.33 20.94 22.15
C PRO A 381 -53.05 22.43 22.38
N ALA A 382 -52.89 23.20 21.31
CA ALA A 382 -52.59 24.63 21.38
C ALA A 382 -53.59 25.50 20.57
N GLY A 383 -54.80 24.98 20.36
CA GLY A 383 -55.88 25.61 19.61
C GLY A 383 -56.36 24.74 18.47
N LYS A 384 -57.28 25.24 17.66
CA LYS A 384 -57.85 24.51 16.51
C LYS A 384 -56.73 24.23 15.51
N ASN A 385 -56.50 22.95 15.22
CA ASN A 385 -55.46 22.48 14.31
C ASN A 385 -54.04 22.85 14.72
N LYS A 386 -53.75 22.98 16.04
CA LYS A 386 -52.41 23.29 16.54
C LYS A 386 -52.01 22.36 17.68
N VAL A 387 -50.77 21.87 17.66
CA VAL A 387 -50.16 21.09 18.73
C VAL A 387 -48.88 21.78 19.14
N LYS A 388 -48.73 22.15 20.40
CA LYS A 388 -47.50 22.63 20.97
C LYS A 388 -46.71 21.42 21.48
N ILE A 389 -45.48 21.29 21.03
CA ILE A 389 -44.54 20.29 21.49
C ILE A 389 -43.39 20.99 22.25
N SER A 390 -42.93 20.37 23.31
CA SER A 390 -41.78 20.83 24.10
C SER A 390 -40.94 19.65 24.55
N TRP A 391 -39.69 19.91 24.81
CA TRP A 391 -38.70 18.90 25.22
C TRP A 391 -37.61 19.52 26.09
N ASP A 392 -36.85 18.69 26.78
CA ASP A 392 -35.72 19.16 27.58
C ASP A 392 -34.58 19.65 26.70
N LYS A 393 -33.85 20.66 27.21
CA LYS A 393 -32.67 21.16 26.55
C LYS A 393 -31.57 20.10 26.52
N VAL A 394 -31.06 19.80 25.32
CA VAL A 394 -29.85 18.99 25.14
C VAL A 394 -28.61 19.90 25.19
N GLU A 395 -27.70 19.57 26.06
CA GLU A 395 -26.47 20.35 26.21
C GLU A 395 -25.65 20.34 24.91
N ASN A 396 -25.17 21.52 24.51
CA ASN A 396 -24.41 21.76 23.25
C ASN A 396 -25.22 21.52 21.96
N ALA A 397 -26.53 21.33 22.01
CA ALA A 397 -27.31 21.37 20.80
C ALA A 397 -27.50 22.81 20.31
N GLU A 398 -27.19 23.07 19.05
CA GLU A 398 -27.40 24.37 18.40
C GLU A 398 -28.87 24.56 17.97
N GLY A 399 -29.64 23.46 17.91
CA GLY A 399 -31.02 23.41 17.54
C GLY A 399 -31.56 22.01 17.48
N TYR A 400 -32.83 21.88 17.11
CA TYR A 400 -33.57 20.63 17.06
C TYR A 400 -34.28 20.52 15.72
N ILE A 401 -34.37 19.31 15.20
CA ILE A 401 -35.16 19.02 14.02
C ILE A 401 -36.41 18.29 14.46
N VAL A 402 -37.54 18.86 14.09
CA VAL A 402 -38.87 18.29 14.38
C VAL A 402 -39.34 17.45 13.20
N TYR A 403 -39.69 16.22 13.49
CA TYR A 403 -40.34 15.31 12.55
C TYR A 403 -41.74 14.97 13.01
N ARG A 404 -42.68 14.84 12.09
CA ARG A 404 -44.05 14.41 12.34
C ARG A 404 -44.42 13.22 11.47
N ARG A 405 -45.20 12.30 12.01
CA ARG A 405 -45.94 11.30 11.22
C ARG A 405 -47.44 11.40 11.48
N ILE A 406 -48.25 11.05 10.50
CA ILE A 406 -49.69 10.94 10.60
C ILE A 406 -50.06 9.46 10.54
N GLY A 407 -50.78 8.99 11.55
CA GLY A 407 -51.14 7.56 11.68
C GLY A 407 -49.90 6.66 11.67
N ASN A 408 -49.91 5.61 10.83
CA ASN A 408 -48.83 4.65 10.67
C ASN A 408 -47.87 5.01 9.52
N GLY A 409 -47.91 6.24 9.01
CA GLY A 409 -47.00 6.71 7.95
C GLY A 409 -45.54 6.88 8.42
N ASN A 410 -44.70 7.35 7.53
CA ASN A 410 -43.30 7.67 7.85
C ASN A 410 -43.20 9.02 8.58
N PHE A 411 -42.08 9.20 9.34
CA PHE A 411 -41.77 10.50 9.90
C PHE A 411 -41.27 11.43 8.79
N GLU A 412 -41.88 12.62 8.71
CA GLU A 412 -41.52 13.65 7.75
C GLU A 412 -40.91 14.85 8.47
N TYR A 413 -39.91 15.47 7.89
CA TYR A 413 -39.33 16.74 8.34
C TYR A 413 -40.39 17.83 8.38
N ARG A 414 -40.42 18.59 9.46
CA ARG A 414 -41.35 19.73 9.63
C ARG A 414 -40.61 21.04 9.76
N TYR A 415 -39.74 21.17 10.73
CA TYR A 415 -39.05 22.42 11.00
C TYR A 415 -37.76 22.25 11.79
N MET A 416 -36.85 23.24 11.67
CA MET A 416 -35.66 23.38 12.49
C MET A 416 -35.88 24.46 13.54
N VAL A 417 -35.73 24.15 14.83
CA VAL A 417 -36.00 25.04 15.96
C VAL A 417 -34.74 25.26 16.76
N LYS A 418 -34.40 26.50 17.11
CA LYS A 418 -33.29 26.82 18.03
C LYS A 418 -33.68 26.71 19.52
N GLY A 419 -34.95 26.78 19.85
CA GLY A 419 -35.47 26.62 21.21
C GLY A 419 -35.90 25.19 21.52
N THR A 420 -36.53 25.00 22.70
CA THR A 420 -36.99 23.70 23.21
C THR A 420 -38.49 23.51 23.06
N GLU A 421 -39.16 24.31 22.24
CA GLU A 421 -40.57 24.20 21.95
C GLU A 421 -40.89 24.58 20.48
N TYR A 422 -41.97 24.01 19.97
CA TYR A 422 -42.45 24.27 18.62
C TYR A 422 -43.97 24.09 18.59
N THR A 423 -44.67 24.95 17.86
CA THR A 423 -46.12 24.78 17.62
C THR A 423 -46.32 24.31 16.18
N ASP A 424 -46.68 23.05 16.03
CA ASP A 424 -47.04 22.47 14.76
C ASP A 424 -48.48 22.84 14.39
N THR A 425 -48.69 23.23 13.14
CA THR A 425 -50.00 23.51 12.55
C THR A 425 -50.40 22.36 11.65
N THR A 426 -51.44 21.62 12.02
CA THR A 426 -51.94 20.48 11.26
C THR A 426 -52.76 20.92 10.04
#